data_ee97e51c5af16335ed6a27d9bb6cad23
#
_entry.id   ee97e51c5af16335ed6a27d9bb6cad23
#
_cell.length_a   1.000
_cell.length_b   1.000
_cell.length_c   1.000
_cell.angle_alpha   90.00
_cell.angle_beta   90.00
_cell.angle_gamma   90.00
#
_symmetry.space_group_name_H-M   'P 1'
#
loop_
_entity.id
_entity.type
_entity.pdbx_description
1 polymer ?
#
loop_
_entity_poly.entity_id
_entity_poly.type
_entity_poly.pdbx_seq_one_letter_code
_entity_poly.pdbx_strand_id
1 'polypeptide(L)'
;MSTWIVHRHAREHDHNKHNGMSFNFGSALQTALIDAGLNLRDVRIRHQRFKQTLSFGLTDVQSAMDPRQPDRLVLDYTRLMMGFMVFAPQPRNMLMIGLGGGSLSKFCHRHFPGTDITVVEIDPRVIALRDQFEVPPDQDHFRVVQADGADFVAAMDDASHDIIMVDGFDAESMAPSLGTQNFYGLCARLLTTGGVMVCNLHELDLHFGAYLERIALSFDGEALAVATRECGNSVVFARK
;
A
#
# COMPACT_ATOMS: atom_id res chain seq x y z
N MET A 1 -19.95 -3.71 19.31
CA MET A 1 -19.50 -2.31 19.22
C MET A 1 -18.01 -2.36 19.07
N SER A 2 -17.52 -2.27 17.85
CA SER A 2 -16.07 -2.31 17.57
C SER A 2 -15.46 -0.97 17.93
N THR A 3 -14.60 -0.93 18.94
CA THR A 3 -13.97 0.31 19.40
C THR A 3 -12.70 0.52 18.59
N TRP A 4 -12.76 1.42 17.60
CA TRP A 4 -11.57 1.85 16.85
C TRP A 4 -10.69 2.73 17.75
N ILE A 5 -9.51 2.28 18.08
CA ILE A 5 -8.50 3.12 18.75
C ILE A 5 -7.69 3.80 17.67
N VAL A 6 -8.15 4.97 17.23
CA VAL A 6 -7.37 5.87 16.37
C VAL A 6 -6.49 6.72 17.29
N HIS A 7 -5.22 6.40 17.41
CA HIS A 7 -4.27 7.29 18.07
C HIS A 7 -3.96 8.48 17.16
N ARG A 8 -4.76 9.54 17.28
CA ARG A 8 -4.40 10.85 16.72
C ARG A 8 -3.48 11.57 17.70
N HIS A 9 -2.28 11.90 17.28
CA HIS A 9 -1.55 13.01 17.92
C HIS A 9 -2.26 14.31 17.51
N ALA A 10 -2.88 14.97 18.48
CA ALA A 10 -3.58 16.23 18.30
C ALA A 10 -2.64 17.27 17.68
N ARG A 11 -2.93 17.69 16.45
CA ARG A 11 -2.56 19.01 15.95
C ARG A 11 -3.79 19.89 16.17
N GLU A 12 -3.67 20.88 17.06
CA GLU A 12 -4.57 22.01 17.09
C GLU A 12 -4.43 22.76 15.76
N HIS A 13 -5.44 22.64 14.89
CA HIS A 13 -5.62 23.54 13.76
C HIS A 13 -6.91 24.33 13.98
N ASP A 14 -6.69 25.63 14.08
CA ASP A 14 -7.66 26.70 14.19
C ASP A 14 -8.70 26.62 13.05
N HIS A 15 -9.98 26.49 13.42
CA HIS A 15 -11.09 26.51 12.49
C HIS A 15 -11.40 27.94 12.06
N ASN A 16 -10.90 28.35 10.91
CA ASN A 16 -11.42 29.52 10.25
C ASN A 16 -12.44 29.11 9.18
N LYS A 17 -13.69 29.52 9.42
CA LYS A 17 -14.84 29.28 8.53
C LYS A 17 -14.65 30.05 7.23
N HIS A 18 -14.60 29.35 6.11
CA HIS A 18 -14.90 29.92 4.80
C HIS A 18 -16.00 29.11 4.10
N ASN A 19 -17.20 29.73 4.02
CA ASN A 19 -18.21 29.40 3.03
C ASN A 19 -17.61 29.71 1.63
N GLY A 20 -17.49 28.72 0.78
CA GLY A 20 -17.02 28.90 -0.59
C GLY A 20 -17.52 27.77 -1.47
N MET A 21 -18.25 28.12 -2.51
CA MET A 21 -18.71 27.25 -3.60
C MET A 21 -17.65 26.23 -3.99
N SER A 22 -18.00 24.94 -3.91
CA SER A 22 -17.21 23.86 -4.46
C SER A 22 -17.21 23.94 -5.97
N PHE A 23 -16.30 24.71 -6.54
CA PHE A 23 -15.92 24.55 -7.93
C PHE A 23 -15.09 23.27 -8.04
N ASN A 24 -15.49 22.40 -8.95
CA ASN A 24 -14.80 21.15 -9.25
C ASN A 24 -13.48 21.46 -9.99
N PHE A 25 -12.52 22.05 -9.29
CA PHE A 25 -11.23 22.48 -9.82
C PHE A 25 -10.42 21.28 -10.37
N GLY A 26 -10.68 20.07 -9.83
CA GLY A 26 -9.98 18.86 -10.23
C GLY A 26 -10.27 18.45 -11.67
N SER A 27 -11.55 18.45 -12.08
CA SER A 27 -11.93 17.98 -13.43
C SER A 27 -11.47 18.94 -14.54
N ALA A 28 -11.54 20.26 -14.31
CA ALA A 28 -11.09 21.25 -15.29
C ALA A 28 -9.56 21.24 -15.47
N LEU A 29 -8.81 21.08 -14.37
CA LEU A 29 -7.34 20.95 -14.40
C LEU A 29 -6.94 19.64 -15.09
N GLN A 30 -7.64 18.56 -14.81
CA GLN A 30 -7.41 17.24 -15.42
C GLN A 30 -7.63 17.29 -16.94
N THR A 31 -8.71 17.92 -17.40
CA THR A 31 -8.99 18.13 -18.83
C THR A 31 -7.90 18.98 -19.49
N ALA A 32 -7.51 20.11 -18.87
CA ALA A 32 -6.47 20.98 -19.40
C ALA A 32 -5.09 20.29 -19.50
N LEU A 33 -4.77 19.40 -18.57
CA LEU A 33 -3.53 18.61 -18.58
C LEU A 33 -3.55 17.55 -19.70
N ILE A 34 -4.69 16.88 -19.90
CA ILE A 34 -4.88 15.93 -21.00
C ILE A 34 -4.78 16.64 -22.36
N ASP A 35 -5.39 17.81 -22.50
CA ASP A 35 -5.31 18.64 -23.71
C ASP A 35 -3.88 19.13 -23.98
N ALA A 36 -3.07 19.30 -22.94
CA ALA A 36 -1.64 19.60 -23.04
C ALA A 36 -0.76 18.36 -23.31
N GLY A 37 -1.35 17.18 -23.56
CA GLY A 37 -0.63 15.92 -23.80
C GLY A 37 0.01 15.32 -22.55
N LEU A 38 -0.40 15.76 -21.36
CA LEU A 38 0.09 15.24 -20.09
C LEU A 38 -0.88 14.16 -19.58
N ASN A 39 -0.45 12.91 -19.61
CA ASN A 39 -1.24 11.80 -19.06
C ASN A 39 -0.97 11.68 -17.56
N LEU A 40 -1.99 11.87 -16.72
CA LEU A 40 -1.91 11.74 -15.27
C LEU A 40 -1.59 10.30 -14.80
N ARG A 41 -1.72 9.33 -15.68
CA ARG A 41 -1.39 7.91 -15.44
C ARG A 41 0.02 7.54 -15.89
N ASP A 42 0.82 8.51 -16.37
CA ASP A 42 2.20 8.22 -16.74
C ASP A 42 3.06 7.93 -15.52
N VAL A 43 3.74 6.80 -15.57
CA VAL A 43 4.74 6.43 -14.55
C VAL A 43 5.97 7.30 -14.76
N ARG A 44 6.37 8.02 -13.74
CA ARG A 44 7.49 8.96 -13.78
C ARG A 44 8.52 8.64 -12.72
N ILE A 45 9.78 8.66 -13.12
CA ILE A 45 10.92 8.53 -12.21
C ILE A 45 11.60 9.90 -12.12
N ARG A 46 11.88 10.33 -10.89
CA ARG A 46 12.70 11.51 -10.63
C ARG A 46 13.94 11.10 -9.85
N HIS A 47 15.10 11.48 -10.38
CA HIS A 47 16.38 11.30 -9.71
C HIS A 47 16.79 12.62 -9.04
N GLN A 48 17.02 12.55 -7.74
CA GLN A 48 17.67 13.59 -6.96
C GLN A 48 18.96 13.02 -6.36
N ARG A 49 19.86 13.89 -5.87
CA ARG A 49 21.21 13.47 -5.42
C ARG A 49 21.21 12.25 -4.47
N PHE A 50 20.19 12.11 -3.64
CA PHE A 50 20.08 11.04 -2.62
C PHE A 50 18.67 10.42 -2.56
N LYS A 51 17.85 10.65 -3.56
CA LYS A 51 16.47 10.17 -3.58
C LYS A 51 16.02 9.89 -5.00
N GLN A 52 15.57 8.67 -5.24
CA GLN A 52 14.86 8.29 -6.44
C GLN A 52 13.39 8.08 -6.08
N THR A 53 12.48 8.67 -6.85
CA THR A 53 11.05 8.57 -6.59
C THR A 53 10.32 8.04 -7.80
N LEU A 54 9.30 7.22 -7.53
CA LEU A 54 8.27 6.81 -8.48
C LEU A 54 7.01 7.65 -8.20
N SER A 55 6.39 8.17 -9.22
CA SER A 55 5.10 8.86 -9.13
C SER A 55 4.21 8.52 -10.32
N PHE A 56 2.90 8.55 -10.10
CA PHE A 56 1.93 8.60 -11.18
C PHE A 56 1.52 10.07 -11.38
N GLY A 57 1.57 10.55 -12.63
CA GLY A 57 1.23 11.94 -12.91
C GLY A 57 2.23 12.98 -12.37
N LEU A 58 1.71 14.10 -11.87
CA LEU A 58 2.52 15.29 -11.57
C LEU A 58 2.88 15.48 -10.10
N THR A 59 2.16 14.88 -9.16
CA THR A 59 2.18 15.31 -7.76
C THR A 59 2.49 14.23 -6.74
N ASP A 60 1.98 13.02 -6.85
CA ASP A 60 2.04 12.06 -5.75
C ASP A 60 3.23 11.11 -5.86
N VAL A 61 4.07 11.14 -4.82
CA VAL A 61 5.21 10.21 -4.68
C VAL A 61 4.68 8.87 -4.16
N GLN A 62 4.58 7.88 -5.04
CA GLN A 62 4.14 6.53 -4.70
C GLN A 62 5.24 5.71 -4.03
N SER A 63 6.49 5.97 -4.39
CA SER A 63 7.62 5.26 -3.78
C SER A 63 8.87 6.14 -3.76
N ALA A 64 9.74 5.89 -2.78
CA ALA A 64 11.01 6.60 -2.65
C ALA A 64 12.12 5.64 -2.22
N MET A 65 13.27 5.72 -2.89
CA MET A 65 14.48 4.94 -2.63
C MET A 65 15.66 5.88 -2.39
N ASP A 66 16.52 5.56 -1.41
CA ASP A 66 17.88 6.12 -1.33
C ASP A 66 18.82 5.21 -2.13
N PRO A 67 19.42 5.66 -3.25
CA PRO A 67 20.28 4.81 -4.07
C PRO A 67 21.54 4.27 -3.36
N ARG A 68 21.90 4.82 -2.21
CA ARG A 68 23.02 4.34 -1.40
C ARG A 68 22.63 3.22 -0.44
N GLN A 69 21.34 3.09 -0.16
CA GLN A 69 20.74 2.09 0.70
C GLN A 69 19.37 1.70 0.11
N PRO A 70 19.32 0.95 -0.99
CA PRO A 70 18.10 0.72 -1.77
C PRO A 70 17.02 -0.07 -1.03
N ASP A 71 17.39 -0.84 -0.03
CA ASP A 71 16.50 -1.58 0.86
C ASP A 71 15.99 -0.75 2.05
N ARG A 72 16.50 0.46 2.26
CA ARG A 72 16.04 1.33 3.36
C ARG A 72 14.63 1.85 3.10
N LEU A 73 13.76 1.73 4.11
CA LEU A 73 12.41 2.30 4.08
C LEU A 73 12.45 3.81 4.29
N VAL A 74 12.24 4.59 3.23
CA VAL A 74 12.34 6.05 3.23
C VAL A 74 11.05 6.69 3.75
N LEU A 75 9.88 6.23 3.29
CA LEU A 75 8.58 6.76 3.69
C LEU A 75 8.15 6.19 5.04
N ASP A 76 7.49 7.00 5.87
CA ASP A 76 7.12 6.62 7.23
C ASP A 76 6.06 5.51 7.27
N TYR A 77 5.09 5.51 6.33
CA TYR A 77 4.09 4.45 6.25
C TYR A 77 4.74 3.08 5.98
N THR A 78 5.78 3.03 5.14
CA THR A 78 6.47 1.76 4.85
C THR A 78 7.16 1.20 6.10
N ARG A 79 7.73 2.08 6.94
CA ARG A 79 8.28 1.68 8.26
C ARG A 79 7.19 1.18 9.20
N LEU A 80 6.05 1.87 9.20
CA LEU A 80 4.91 1.48 10.04
C LEU A 80 4.33 0.12 9.60
N MET A 81 4.27 -0.17 8.30
CA MET A 81 3.82 -1.47 7.79
C MET A 81 4.67 -2.64 8.31
N MET A 82 5.93 -2.41 8.67
CA MET A 82 6.75 -3.43 9.34
C MET A 82 6.30 -3.76 10.76
N GLY A 83 5.32 -3.05 11.31
CA GLY A 83 4.71 -3.35 12.61
C GLY A 83 4.13 -4.77 12.72
N PHE A 84 3.91 -5.47 11.61
CA PHE A 84 3.52 -6.88 11.62
C PHE A 84 4.50 -7.76 12.42
N MET A 85 5.77 -7.36 12.49
CA MET A 85 6.81 -8.10 13.24
C MET A 85 6.48 -8.29 14.72
N VAL A 86 5.63 -7.44 15.29
CA VAL A 86 5.14 -7.58 16.67
C VAL A 86 4.25 -8.81 16.82
N PHE A 87 3.52 -9.18 15.76
CA PHE A 87 2.56 -10.28 15.75
C PHE A 87 3.16 -11.56 15.14
N ALA A 88 3.94 -11.40 14.07
CA ALA A 88 4.54 -12.49 13.29
C ALA A 88 6.00 -12.16 12.96
N PRO A 89 6.95 -12.36 13.89
CA PRO A 89 8.36 -11.97 13.73
C PRO A 89 9.14 -12.84 12.74
N GLN A 90 8.66 -14.01 12.40
CA GLN A 90 9.30 -14.98 11.50
C GLN A 90 8.25 -15.58 10.55
N PRO A 91 7.70 -14.80 9.62
CA PRO A 91 6.73 -15.31 8.67
C PRO A 91 7.41 -16.28 7.69
N ARG A 92 6.71 -17.35 7.29
CA ARG A 92 7.18 -18.30 6.26
C ARG A 92 6.70 -17.89 4.88
N ASN A 93 5.47 -17.39 4.77
CA ASN A 93 4.85 -17.02 3.50
C ASN A 93 4.30 -15.59 3.58
N MET A 94 4.73 -14.75 2.67
CA MET A 94 4.33 -13.35 2.59
C MET A 94 3.80 -13.02 1.20
N LEU A 95 2.59 -12.48 1.15
CA LEU A 95 1.99 -11.93 -0.06
C LEU A 95 2.03 -10.40 0.03
N MET A 96 2.48 -9.75 -1.03
CA MET A 96 2.44 -8.29 -1.18
C MET A 96 1.62 -7.93 -2.41
N ILE A 97 0.64 -7.04 -2.26
CA ILE A 97 -0.18 -6.51 -3.33
C ILE A 97 0.21 -5.06 -3.56
N GLY A 98 0.75 -4.81 -4.73
CA GLY A 98 1.46 -3.58 -5.10
C GLY A 98 2.98 -3.72 -4.99
N LEU A 99 3.70 -3.35 -6.06
CA LEU A 99 5.15 -3.32 -6.10
C LEU A 99 5.70 -1.91 -5.89
N GLY A 100 5.16 -0.93 -6.63
CA GLY A 100 5.71 0.41 -6.68
C GLY A 100 7.22 0.40 -7.00
N GLY A 101 8.03 1.13 -6.24
CA GLY A 101 9.50 1.09 -6.32
C GLY A 101 10.13 -0.03 -5.49
N GLY A 102 9.35 -1.03 -5.07
CA GLY A 102 9.83 -2.22 -4.37
C GLY A 102 10.40 -1.96 -2.97
N SER A 103 10.05 -0.87 -2.32
CA SER A 103 10.61 -0.54 -0.98
C SER A 103 10.33 -1.63 0.05
N LEU A 104 9.05 -2.07 0.15
CA LEU A 104 8.64 -3.12 1.08
C LEU A 104 9.26 -4.47 0.70
N SER A 105 9.19 -4.83 -0.58
CA SER A 105 9.68 -6.12 -1.06
C SER A 105 11.18 -6.28 -0.91
N LYS A 106 11.99 -5.24 -1.20
CA LYS A 106 13.45 -5.25 -0.99
C LYS A 106 13.81 -5.38 0.48
N PHE A 107 13.13 -4.59 1.33
CA PHE A 107 13.35 -4.66 2.78
C PHE A 107 13.06 -6.07 3.29
N CYS A 108 11.89 -6.62 2.96
CA CYS A 108 11.51 -7.94 3.44
C CYS A 108 12.41 -9.04 2.89
N HIS A 109 12.78 -8.99 1.61
CA HIS A 109 13.71 -9.94 1.02
C HIS A 109 15.06 -9.96 1.75
N ARG A 110 15.57 -8.80 2.14
CA ARG A 110 16.85 -8.69 2.86
C ARG A 110 16.77 -9.17 4.30
N HIS A 111 15.67 -8.83 5.00
CA HIS A 111 15.58 -9.02 6.44
C HIS A 111 14.87 -10.31 6.87
N PHE A 112 14.19 -10.98 5.93
CA PHE A 112 13.50 -12.26 6.16
C PHE A 112 13.96 -13.32 5.13
N PRO A 113 15.24 -13.74 5.19
CA PRO A 113 15.83 -14.61 4.15
C PRO A 113 15.23 -16.02 4.06
N GLY A 114 14.43 -16.42 5.05
CA GLY A 114 13.72 -17.70 5.07
C GLY A 114 12.24 -17.60 4.71
N THR A 115 11.79 -16.45 4.21
CA THR A 115 10.39 -16.19 3.87
C THR A 115 10.17 -16.30 2.37
N ASP A 116 9.16 -17.07 1.97
CA ASP A 116 8.67 -17.08 0.58
C ASP A 116 7.86 -15.82 0.32
N ILE A 117 8.37 -14.93 -0.52
CA ILE A 117 7.77 -13.63 -0.84
C ILE A 117 7.21 -13.65 -2.25
N THR A 118 5.90 -13.45 -2.36
CA THR A 118 5.23 -13.21 -3.64
C THR A 118 4.73 -11.77 -3.68
N VAL A 119 5.13 -11.02 -4.71
CA VAL A 119 4.66 -9.65 -4.97
C VAL A 119 3.75 -9.69 -6.20
N VAL A 120 2.55 -9.15 -6.07
CA VAL A 120 1.58 -9.05 -7.17
C VAL A 120 1.45 -7.60 -7.59
N GLU A 121 1.69 -7.33 -8.88
CA GLU A 121 1.61 -6.00 -9.46
C GLU A 121 0.78 -6.06 -10.76
N ILE A 122 -0.18 -5.16 -10.89
CA ILE A 122 -1.06 -5.14 -12.06
C ILE A 122 -0.44 -4.39 -13.25
N ASP A 123 0.38 -3.37 -13.00
CA ASP A 123 0.94 -2.51 -14.05
C ASP A 123 2.29 -3.05 -14.59
N PRO A 124 2.34 -3.55 -15.83
CA PRO A 124 3.57 -4.05 -16.42
C PRO A 124 4.65 -2.95 -16.56
N ARG A 125 4.27 -1.67 -16.59
CA ARG A 125 5.23 -0.55 -16.64
C ARG A 125 5.97 -0.41 -15.32
N VAL A 126 5.30 -0.63 -14.18
CA VAL A 126 5.92 -0.68 -12.85
C VAL A 126 6.88 -1.85 -12.75
N ILE A 127 6.46 -3.04 -13.22
CA ILE A 127 7.31 -4.24 -13.25
C ILE A 127 8.56 -4.00 -14.11
N ALA A 128 8.43 -3.32 -15.26
CA ALA A 128 9.57 -3.01 -16.13
C ALA A 128 10.61 -2.08 -15.49
N LEU A 129 10.28 -1.41 -14.38
CA LEU A 129 11.21 -0.53 -13.65
C LEU A 129 11.98 -1.24 -12.53
N ARG A 130 11.81 -2.55 -12.36
CA ARG A 130 12.44 -3.34 -11.28
C ARG A 130 13.93 -3.08 -11.17
N ASP A 131 14.66 -3.14 -12.28
CA ASP A 131 16.12 -2.97 -12.30
C ASP A 131 16.53 -1.55 -11.87
N GLN A 132 15.75 -0.53 -12.27
CA GLN A 132 16.02 0.85 -11.91
C GLN A 132 15.83 1.14 -10.43
N PHE A 133 14.95 0.38 -9.77
CA PHE A 133 14.71 0.45 -8.33
C PHE A 133 15.44 -0.65 -7.55
N GLU A 134 16.33 -1.39 -8.17
CA GLU A 134 17.10 -2.46 -7.55
C GLU A 134 16.23 -3.51 -6.84
N VAL A 135 15.04 -3.80 -7.40
CA VAL A 135 14.21 -4.91 -6.94
C VAL A 135 14.88 -6.22 -7.35
N PRO A 136 15.05 -7.19 -6.44
CA PRO A 136 15.69 -8.46 -6.76
C PRO A 136 15.05 -9.17 -7.96
N PRO A 137 15.82 -9.92 -8.76
CA PRO A 137 15.27 -10.80 -9.79
C PRO A 137 14.46 -11.93 -9.12
N ASP A 138 13.59 -12.58 -9.89
CA ASP A 138 12.88 -13.75 -9.41
C ASP A 138 13.87 -14.88 -9.08
N GLN A 139 13.68 -15.50 -7.92
CA GLN A 139 14.51 -16.58 -7.39
C GLN A 139 13.66 -17.47 -6.46
N ASP A 140 14.25 -18.51 -5.85
CA ASP A 140 13.51 -19.55 -5.11
C ASP A 140 12.51 -19.02 -4.07
N HIS A 141 12.89 -17.96 -3.33
CA HIS A 141 12.06 -17.37 -2.25
C HIS A 141 11.56 -15.96 -2.54
N PHE A 142 11.64 -15.50 -3.79
CA PHE A 142 11.20 -14.17 -4.17
C PHE A 142 10.72 -14.13 -5.63
N ARG A 143 9.48 -13.69 -5.85
CA ARG A 143 8.94 -13.54 -7.21
C ARG A 143 8.00 -12.36 -7.33
N VAL A 144 7.95 -11.77 -8.52
CA VAL A 144 6.98 -10.74 -8.91
C VAL A 144 6.06 -11.31 -9.98
N VAL A 145 4.76 -11.26 -9.72
CA VAL A 145 3.71 -11.79 -10.61
C VAL A 145 2.88 -10.64 -11.15
N GLN A 146 2.72 -10.58 -12.48
CA GLN A 146 1.79 -9.64 -13.09
C GLN A 146 0.37 -10.19 -13.01
N ALA A 147 -0.48 -9.62 -12.15
CA ALA A 147 -1.88 -9.98 -12.01
C ALA A 147 -2.68 -8.86 -11.31
N ASP A 148 -4.02 -8.90 -11.41
CA ASP A 148 -4.89 -8.17 -10.48
C ASP A 148 -4.78 -8.82 -9.09
N GLY A 149 -4.56 -8.01 -8.05
CA GLY A 149 -4.38 -8.51 -6.69
C GLY A 149 -5.61 -9.19 -6.11
N ALA A 150 -6.81 -8.74 -6.44
CA ALA A 150 -8.05 -9.35 -5.97
C ALA A 150 -8.29 -10.72 -6.63
N ASP A 151 -8.05 -10.82 -7.93
CA ASP A 151 -8.15 -12.08 -8.67
C ASP A 151 -7.10 -13.08 -8.18
N PHE A 152 -5.88 -12.60 -7.93
CA PHE A 152 -4.81 -13.44 -7.41
C PHE A 152 -5.17 -14.04 -6.04
N VAL A 153 -5.65 -13.22 -5.10
CA VAL A 153 -6.08 -13.67 -3.76
C VAL A 153 -7.25 -14.65 -3.85
N ALA A 154 -8.20 -14.43 -4.79
CA ALA A 154 -9.34 -15.31 -4.97
C ALA A 154 -8.95 -16.72 -5.44
N ALA A 155 -7.85 -16.84 -6.18
CA ALA A 155 -7.36 -18.10 -6.74
C ALA A 155 -6.44 -18.90 -5.78
N MET A 156 -6.04 -18.31 -4.64
CA MET A 156 -5.11 -18.94 -3.70
C MET A 156 -5.82 -19.84 -2.69
N ASP A 157 -5.06 -20.81 -2.15
CA ASP A 157 -5.53 -21.74 -1.13
C ASP A 157 -5.72 -21.06 0.23
N ASP A 158 -6.69 -21.55 1.00
CA ASP A 158 -6.96 -21.09 2.37
C ASP A 158 -5.77 -21.35 3.29
N ALA A 159 -5.59 -20.46 4.29
CA ALA A 159 -4.58 -20.61 5.33
C ALA A 159 -3.15 -20.88 4.80
N SER A 160 -2.77 -20.20 3.71
CA SER A 160 -1.50 -20.39 3.02
C SER A 160 -0.46 -19.30 3.30
N HIS A 161 -0.85 -18.17 3.90
CA HIS A 161 0.04 -17.03 4.14
C HIS A 161 0.02 -16.57 5.59
N ASP A 162 1.20 -16.20 6.11
CA ASP A 162 1.33 -15.63 7.45
C ASP A 162 1.15 -14.11 7.43
N ILE A 163 1.56 -13.47 6.34
CA ILE A 163 1.45 -12.01 6.14
C ILE A 163 0.84 -11.72 4.76
N ILE A 164 -0.11 -10.79 4.74
CA ILE A 164 -0.60 -10.14 3.52
C ILE A 164 -0.39 -8.64 3.66
N MET A 165 0.43 -8.04 2.79
CA MET A 165 0.59 -6.59 2.70
C MET A 165 -0.21 -6.05 1.52
N VAL A 166 -1.04 -5.04 1.77
CA VAL A 166 -1.83 -4.36 0.74
C VAL A 166 -1.38 -2.92 0.63
N ASP A 167 -0.71 -2.60 -0.46
CA ASP A 167 -0.21 -1.25 -0.82
C ASP A 167 -0.49 -0.98 -2.30
N GLY A 168 -1.73 -1.23 -2.71
CA GLY A 168 -2.20 -1.16 -4.10
C GLY A 168 -2.96 0.13 -4.39
N PHE A 169 -2.21 1.19 -4.69
CA PHE A 169 -2.75 2.48 -5.11
C PHE A 169 -2.55 2.70 -6.61
N ASP A 170 -3.55 3.29 -7.24
CA ASP A 170 -3.41 3.89 -8.56
C ASP A 170 -3.11 5.40 -8.45
N ALA A 171 -3.28 6.14 -9.55
CA ALA A 171 -3.02 7.58 -9.58
C ALA A 171 -4.01 8.42 -8.75
N GLU A 172 -5.13 7.86 -8.32
CA GLU A 172 -6.25 8.59 -7.70
C GLU A 172 -6.54 8.10 -6.27
N SER A 173 -6.49 6.79 -6.04
CA SER A 173 -6.91 6.17 -4.77
C SER A 173 -6.44 4.71 -4.66
N MET A 174 -6.92 4.00 -3.65
CA MET A 174 -6.83 2.53 -3.61
C MET A 174 -7.58 1.95 -4.82
N ALA A 175 -6.97 0.96 -5.48
CA ALA A 175 -7.60 0.25 -6.59
C ALA A 175 -8.98 -0.30 -6.15
N PRO A 176 -10.09 -0.03 -6.89
CA PRO A 176 -11.44 -0.35 -6.44
C PRO A 176 -11.66 -1.83 -6.09
N SER A 177 -10.96 -2.75 -6.79
CA SER A 177 -11.01 -4.19 -6.52
C SER A 177 -10.50 -4.55 -5.12
N LEU A 178 -9.50 -3.82 -4.61
CA LEU A 178 -8.85 -4.03 -3.31
C LEU A 178 -9.60 -3.40 -2.13
N GLY A 179 -10.62 -2.55 -2.40
CA GLY A 179 -11.43 -1.89 -1.36
C GLY A 179 -12.73 -2.63 -1.02
N THR A 180 -12.99 -3.79 -1.59
CA THR A 180 -14.28 -4.49 -1.45
C THR A 180 -14.35 -5.36 -0.19
N GLN A 181 -15.57 -5.57 0.35
CA GLN A 181 -15.81 -6.52 1.46
C GLN A 181 -15.34 -7.94 1.08
N ASN A 182 -15.58 -8.34 -0.17
CA ASN A 182 -15.16 -9.65 -0.66
C ASN A 182 -13.64 -9.82 -0.62
N PHE A 183 -12.89 -8.80 -1.05
CA PHE A 183 -11.42 -8.84 -1.04
C PHE A 183 -10.86 -9.02 0.39
N TYR A 184 -11.35 -8.25 1.36
CA TYR A 184 -10.89 -8.38 2.75
C TYR A 184 -11.29 -9.71 3.37
N GLY A 185 -12.49 -10.24 3.04
CA GLY A 185 -12.90 -11.59 3.45
C GLY A 185 -12.01 -12.69 2.85
N LEU A 186 -11.59 -12.54 1.59
CA LEU A 186 -10.64 -13.44 0.95
C LEU A 186 -9.25 -13.35 1.59
N CYS A 187 -8.77 -12.16 1.94
CA CYS A 187 -7.52 -11.98 2.69
C CYS A 187 -7.58 -12.69 4.06
N ALA A 188 -8.68 -12.54 4.80
CA ALA A 188 -8.86 -13.24 6.08
C ALA A 188 -8.87 -14.76 5.90
N ARG A 189 -9.51 -15.28 4.83
CA ARG A 189 -9.50 -16.71 4.48
C ARG A 189 -8.08 -17.21 4.20
N LEU A 190 -7.31 -16.45 3.41
CA LEU A 190 -5.98 -16.79 2.96
C LEU A 190 -4.94 -16.83 4.09
N LEU A 191 -5.13 -16.03 5.14
CA LEU A 191 -4.22 -16.02 6.28
C LEU A 191 -4.28 -17.31 7.10
N THR A 192 -3.13 -17.73 7.61
CA THR A 192 -3.00 -18.74 8.66
C THR A 192 -3.57 -18.23 9.98
N THR A 193 -3.85 -19.12 10.94
CA THR A 193 -4.24 -18.71 12.30
C THR A 193 -3.12 -17.89 12.94
N GLY A 194 -3.43 -16.69 13.40
CA GLY A 194 -2.46 -15.73 13.93
C GLY A 194 -1.76 -14.90 12.86
N GLY A 195 -2.04 -15.15 11.58
CA GLY A 195 -1.53 -14.35 10.47
C GLY A 195 -2.12 -12.93 10.44
N VAL A 196 -1.43 -12.02 9.77
CA VAL A 196 -1.75 -10.60 9.80
C VAL A 196 -1.86 -10.01 8.39
N MET A 197 -2.94 -9.31 8.12
CA MET A 197 -3.05 -8.39 7.00
C MET A 197 -2.59 -7.00 7.44
N VAL A 198 -1.74 -6.37 6.63
CA VAL A 198 -1.27 -4.99 6.81
C VAL A 198 -1.69 -4.19 5.59
N CYS A 199 -2.60 -3.25 5.78
CA CYS A 199 -3.17 -2.47 4.68
C CYS A 199 -2.81 -0.99 4.82
N ASN A 200 -2.19 -0.41 3.80
CA ASN A 200 -1.98 1.03 3.70
C ASN A 200 -3.26 1.68 3.17
N LEU A 201 -3.75 2.71 3.86
CA LEU A 201 -4.92 3.49 3.46
C LEU A 201 -4.57 4.98 3.48
N HIS A 202 -5.12 5.76 2.56
CA HIS A 202 -4.96 7.21 2.55
C HIS A 202 -6.14 7.86 3.30
N GLU A 203 -5.87 8.69 4.32
CA GLU A 203 -6.90 9.28 5.19
C GLU A 203 -7.86 10.24 4.48
N LEU A 204 -7.40 10.83 3.35
CA LEU A 204 -8.21 11.73 2.54
C LEU A 204 -9.05 11.00 1.48
N ASP A 205 -8.94 9.67 1.35
CA ASP A 205 -9.81 8.88 0.48
C ASP A 205 -11.26 8.97 0.97
N LEU A 206 -12.19 9.26 0.05
CA LEU A 206 -13.62 9.38 0.36
C LEU A 206 -14.22 8.09 0.94
N HIS A 207 -13.60 6.96 0.66
CA HIS A 207 -14.03 5.64 1.13
C HIS A 207 -13.25 5.14 2.36
N PHE A 208 -12.36 5.95 2.93
CA PHE A 208 -11.50 5.55 4.07
C PHE A 208 -12.29 4.88 5.21
N GLY A 209 -13.40 5.50 5.64
CA GLY A 209 -14.26 4.94 6.69
C GLY A 209 -14.88 3.60 6.31
N ALA A 210 -15.31 3.47 5.04
CA ALA A 210 -15.88 2.22 4.53
C ALA A 210 -14.83 1.10 4.43
N TYR A 211 -13.57 1.41 4.11
CA TYR A 211 -12.49 0.42 4.13
C TYR A 211 -12.24 -0.10 5.56
N LEU A 212 -12.17 0.80 6.54
CA LEU A 212 -12.03 0.41 7.95
C LEU A 212 -13.15 -0.52 8.41
N GLU A 213 -14.40 -0.18 8.12
CA GLU A 213 -15.56 -1.00 8.48
C GLU A 213 -15.50 -2.39 7.83
N ARG A 214 -15.16 -2.46 6.53
CA ARG A 214 -15.04 -3.73 5.80
C ARG A 214 -13.93 -4.60 6.36
N ILE A 215 -12.78 -4.01 6.68
CA ILE A 215 -11.67 -4.74 7.32
C ILE A 215 -12.12 -5.28 8.68
N ALA A 216 -12.72 -4.44 9.53
CA ALA A 216 -13.21 -4.89 10.84
C ALA A 216 -14.21 -6.04 10.75
N LEU A 217 -15.15 -5.96 9.82
CA LEU A 217 -16.13 -7.03 9.59
C LEU A 217 -15.48 -8.34 9.12
N SER A 218 -14.42 -8.25 8.31
CA SER A 218 -13.73 -9.42 7.76
C SER A 218 -12.83 -10.12 8.78
N PHE A 219 -12.42 -9.43 9.83
CA PHE A 219 -11.51 -9.91 10.87
C PHE A 219 -12.14 -9.94 12.27
N ASP A 220 -13.46 -10.06 12.36
CA ASP A 220 -14.21 -10.15 13.63
C ASP A 220 -13.91 -9.03 14.63
N GLY A 221 -13.51 -7.85 14.14
CA GLY A 221 -13.12 -6.70 14.93
C GLY A 221 -11.66 -6.69 15.38
N GLU A 222 -10.87 -7.71 15.09
CA GLU A 222 -9.43 -7.79 15.42
C GLU A 222 -8.60 -6.94 14.43
N ALA A 223 -8.84 -5.63 14.42
CA ALA A 223 -8.19 -4.68 13.56
C ALA A 223 -7.82 -3.39 14.29
N LEU A 224 -6.62 -2.86 13.99
CA LEU A 224 -6.05 -1.65 14.55
C LEU A 224 -5.58 -0.73 13.43
N ALA A 225 -6.10 0.49 13.37
CA ALA A 225 -5.62 1.53 12.47
C ALA A 225 -4.64 2.48 13.19
N VAL A 226 -3.49 2.72 12.59
CA VAL A 226 -2.45 3.62 13.11
C VAL A 226 -2.12 4.68 12.06
N ALA A 227 -2.35 5.95 12.40
CA ALA A 227 -2.05 7.08 11.52
C ALA A 227 -0.53 7.31 11.41
N THR A 228 -0.06 7.65 10.21
CA THR A 228 1.32 8.08 9.99
C THR A 228 1.51 9.55 10.38
N ARG A 229 2.77 9.97 10.56
CA ARG A 229 3.06 11.36 10.95
C ARG A 229 3.23 12.31 9.76
N GLU A 230 3.69 11.81 8.63
CA GLU A 230 4.21 12.64 7.55
C GLU A 230 3.38 12.57 6.26
N CYS A 231 2.76 11.43 5.97
CA CYS A 231 2.24 11.15 4.63
C CYS A 231 0.71 11.19 4.51
N GLY A 232 -0.05 11.41 5.60
CA GLY A 232 -1.52 11.35 5.57
C GLY A 232 -2.07 9.94 5.29
N ASN A 233 -1.28 8.91 5.60
CA ASN A 233 -1.67 7.52 5.51
C ASN A 233 -2.04 6.97 6.89
N SER A 234 -2.89 5.98 6.91
CA SER A 234 -3.11 5.10 8.07
C SER A 234 -2.79 3.66 7.67
N VAL A 235 -2.04 2.97 8.51
CA VAL A 235 -1.76 1.54 8.34
C VAL A 235 -2.69 0.75 9.23
N VAL A 236 -3.43 -0.17 8.63
CA VAL A 236 -4.37 -1.06 9.34
C VAL A 236 -3.71 -2.42 9.48
N PHE A 237 -3.62 -2.90 10.72
CA PHE A 237 -3.23 -4.26 11.07
C PHE A 237 -4.49 -5.03 11.42
N ALA A 238 -4.77 -6.12 10.71
CA ALA A 238 -5.92 -6.98 10.96
C ALA A 238 -5.45 -8.42 11.13
N ARG A 239 -5.84 -9.07 12.22
CA ARG A 239 -5.33 -10.39 12.62
C ARG A 239 -6.43 -11.44 12.52
N LYS A 240 -6.05 -12.61 12.02
CA LYS A 240 -6.89 -13.81 12.00
C LYS A 240 -6.74 -14.63 13.26
#